data_6246e28337a092d0b29095bd07b37291
#
_entry.id   6246e28337a092d0b29095bd07b37291
#
_cell.length_a   1.000
_cell.length_b   1.000
_cell.length_c   1.000
_cell.angle_alpha   90.00
_cell.angle_beta   90.00
_cell.angle_gamma   90.00
#
_symmetry.space_group_name_H-M   'P 1'
#
loop_
_entity.id
_entity.type
_entity.pdbx_description
1 polymer ?
#
loop_
_entity_poly.entity_id
_entity_poly.type
_entity_poly.pdbx_seq_one_letter_code
_entity_poly.pdbx_strand_id
1 'polypeptide(L)'
;MKSFLKTCFFICFIAIIGLQPIASNAQSKNRKLPDLHFGMFICWSLSTFSDKEWTRGVDNISLFNPSGADTDQWCQVAKEAGMDYILFLTKHHDGFCLWDTKTTDWKVTNSPLQKDVLAALKKSCKKYGLKLALYFSEADWTWIPKDLKPADFTNQERYWEMGRNSELKKAQLKELCTQYGPIAYFWMDHAQSDGGLSHAATVKWVKQFQPNCMVGFNNGETAGDIRLGEMGKPGPLESPEGGGPYNKVVHKDFKRAEFTYPILGKADKTYYRWFYSNPANDTICHTPEKIYEDYKGAIKYDNLFALDVGPGRDGRLRDIDVKTLMKVGEMIRNAKEGQ
;
A
#
# COMPACT_ATOMS: atom_id res chain seq x y z
N MET A 1 73.65 -37.06 -32.00
CA MET A 1 73.20 -35.89 -31.18
C MET A 1 71.69 -35.91 -31.16
N LYS A 2 71.09 -36.15 -29.97
CA LYS A 2 69.71 -36.51 -29.78
C LYS A 2 68.90 -35.27 -29.55
N SER A 3 67.88 -35.07 -30.38
CA SER A 3 66.85 -34.01 -30.23
C SER A 3 65.72 -34.54 -29.40
N PHE A 4 65.38 -33.83 -28.29
CA PHE A 4 64.18 -34.10 -27.44
C PHE A 4 62.98 -33.31 -27.94
N LEU A 5 61.98 -34.02 -28.39
CA LEU A 5 60.67 -33.46 -28.70
C LEU A 5 59.83 -33.40 -27.40
N LYS A 6 59.46 -32.20 -26.95
CA LYS A 6 58.48 -32.02 -25.85
C LYS A 6 57.08 -31.90 -26.43
N THR A 7 56.26 -32.88 -26.18
CA THR A 7 54.83 -32.89 -26.54
C THR A 7 54.07 -32.18 -25.41
N CYS A 8 53.43 -31.02 -25.71
CA CYS A 8 52.50 -30.37 -24.81
C CYS A 8 51.08 -30.93 -25.05
N PHE A 9 50.56 -31.60 -24.03
CA PHE A 9 49.12 -31.97 -23.98
C PHE A 9 48.31 -30.75 -23.57
N PHE A 10 47.50 -30.24 -24.47
CA PHE A 10 46.45 -29.28 -24.15
C PHE A 10 45.18 -30.05 -23.73
N ILE A 11 44.82 -29.97 -22.47
CA ILE A 11 43.55 -30.48 -21.95
C ILE A 11 42.51 -29.39 -22.14
N CYS A 12 41.63 -29.56 -23.13
CA CYS A 12 40.44 -28.73 -23.27
C CYS A 12 39.40 -29.10 -22.20
N PHE A 13 39.22 -28.23 -21.20
CA PHE A 13 38.08 -28.32 -20.31
C PHE A 13 36.83 -27.79 -21.07
N ILE A 14 35.98 -28.66 -21.52
CA ILE A 14 34.62 -28.31 -22.01
C ILE A 14 33.75 -28.10 -20.78
N ALA A 15 33.48 -26.83 -20.46
CA ALA A 15 32.48 -26.48 -19.44
C ALA A 15 31.08 -26.79 -20.01
N ILE A 16 30.48 -27.87 -19.55
CA ILE A 16 29.07 -28.18 -19.80
C ILE A 16 28.24 -27.19 -18.97
N ILE A 17 27.79 -26.12 -19.59
CA ILE A 17 26.77 -25.23 -19.00
C ILE A 17 25.45 -26.03 -19.03
N GLY A 18 25.12 -26.61 -17.90
CA GLY A 18 23.83 -27.26 -17.69
C GLY A 18 22.71 -26.23 -17.78
N LEU A 19 21.97 -26.24 -18.88
CA LEU A 19 20.67 -25.59 -19.00
C LEU A 19 19.73 -26.24 -17.97
N GLN A 20 19.54 -25.57 -16.84
CA GLN A 20 18.44 -25.93 -15.93
C GLN A 20 17.12 -25.66 -16.65
N PRO A 21 16.19 -26.60 -16.69
CA PRO A 21 14.88 -26.34 -17.28
C PRO A 21 14.17 -25.29 -16.43
N ILE A 22 13.76 -24.20 -17.08
CA ILE A 22 12.84 -23.22 -16.51
C ILE A 22 11.56 -23.98 -16.20
N ALA A 23 11.35 -24.32 -14.92
CA ALA A 23 10.13 -24.94 -14.47
C ALA A 23 8.95 -24.03 -14.84
N SER A 24 8.16 -24.46 -15.82
CA SER A 24 7.00 -23.75 -16.29
C SER A 24 5.95 -23.63 -15.17
N ASN A 25 5.35 -22.48 -15.09
CA ASN A 25 4.33 -22.00 -14.17
C ASN A 25 3.01 -22.82 -14.19
N ALA A 26 3.05 -24.10 -13.80
CA ALA A 26 1.85 -24.91 -13.59
C ALA A 26 1.40 -25.02 -12.13
N GLN A 27 2.11 -24.37 -11.19
CA GLN A 27 1.83 -24.48 -9.74
C GLN A 27 0.99 -23.34 -9.15
N SER A 28 0.41 -22.44 -9.96
CA SER A 28 -0.30 -21.25 -9.43
C SER A 28 -1.79 -21.47 -9.10
N LYS A 29 -2.39 -22.59 -9.49
CA LYS A 29 -3.86 -22.78 -9.38
C LYS A 29 -4.38 -23.23 -8.02
N ASN A 30 -3.55 -23.60 -7.04
CA ASN A 30 -4.01 -24.12 -5.73
C ASN A 30 -3.36 -23.48 -4.50
N ARG A 31 -2.81 -22.27 -4.59
CA ARG A 31 -2.38 -21.56 -3.36
C ARG A 31 -3.59 -20.88 -2.74
N LYS A 32 -3.98 -21.36 -1.56
CA LYS A 32 -4.97 -20.72 -0.70
C LYS A 32 -4.49 -19.27 -0.45
N LEU A 33 -5.30 -18.29 -0.86
CA LEU A 33 -5.04 -16.89 -0.54
C LEU A 33 -4.99 -16.73 0.99
N PRO A 34 -4.22 -15.77 1.52
CA PRO A 34 -4.25 -15.48 2.94
C PRO A 34 -5.68 -15.21 3.39
N ASP A 35 -6.07 -15.75 4.54
CA ASP A 35 -7.36 -15.49 5.15
C ASP A 35 -7.33 -14.09 5.79
N LEU A 36 -7.59 -13.06 4.98
CA LEU A 36 -7.53 -11.65 5.34
C LEU A 36 -8.85 -11.00 4.96
N HIS A 37 -9.55 -10.46 5.96
CA HIS A 37 -10.85 -9.82 5.74
C HIS A 37 -10.91 -8.41 6.29
N PHE A 38 -10.24 -8.12 7.39
CA PHE A 38 -10.30 -6.83 8.06
C PHE A 38 -8.90 -6.30 8.34
N GLY A 39 -8.63 -5.08 7.98
CA GLY A 39 -7.33 -4.43 8.16
C GLY A 39 -7.44 -2.95 8.48
N MET A 40 -6.37 -2.42 9.04
CA MET A 40 -6.21 -0.99 9.27
C MET A 40 -5.40 -0.38 8.12
N PHE A 41 -5.96 0.60 7.45
CA PHE A 41 -5.22 1.43 6.52
C PHE A 41 -4.65 2.63 7.27
N ILE A 42 -3.35 2.83 7.21
CA ILE A 42 -2.66 3.95 7.87
C ILE A 42 -2.30 4.98 6.82
N CYS A 43 -3.09 6.05 6.73
CA CYS A 43 -2.78 7.26 5.98
C CYS A 43 -2.14 8.29 6.91
N TRP A 44 -0.81 8.40 6.82
CA TRP A 44 -0.03 9.32 7.65
C TRP A 44 1.16 9.84 6.85
N SER A 45 1.20 11.14 6.57
CA SER A 45 2.22 11.76 5.72
C SER A 45 2.23 13.28 5.93
N LEU A 46 2.83 14.03 5.03
CA LEU A 46 2.85 15.51 5.02
C LEU A 46 1.43 16.09 5.12
N SER A 47 0.42 15.45 4.53
CA SER A 47 -0.98 15.86 4.61
C SER A 47 -1.50 15.96 6.05
N THR A 48 -1.03 15.11 6.96
CA THR A 48 -1.36 15.19 8.40
C THR A 48 -0.90 16.50 9.04
N PHE A 49 0.11 17.16 8.49
CA PHE A 49 0.73 18.36 9.04
C PHE A 49 0.38 19.64 8.30
N SER A 50 -0.24 19.54 7.12
CA SER A 50 -0.50 20.66 6.22
C SER A 50 -1.95 21.17 6.25
N ASP A 51 -2.86 20.49 6.96
CA ASP A 51 -4.31 20.72 6.92
C ASP A 51 -4.90 20.62 5.49
N LYS A 52 -4.22 19.88 4.60
CA LYS A 52 -4.62 19.66 3.22
C LYS A 52 -4.59 18.16 2.91
N GLU A 53 -5.61 17.69 2.20
CA GLU A 53 -5.63 16.31 1.68
C GLU A 53 -4.46 16.08 0.71
N TRP A 54 -4.15 17.07 -0.10
CA TRP A 54 -3.08 17.05 -1.08
C TRP A 54 -2.08 18.19 -0.87
N THR A 55 -0.83 17.84 -0.62
CA THR A 55 0.26 18.76 -0.26
C THR A 55 1.02 19.26 -1.50
N ARG A 56 0.31 19.71 -2.53
CA ARG A 56 0.94 20.24 -3.74
C ARG A 56 1.83 21.44 -3.43
N GLY A 57 3.06 21.42 -3.98
CA GLY A 57 4.01 22.51 -3.82
C GLY A 57 4.63 22.63 -2.42
N VAL A 58 4.44 21.61 -1.57
CA VAL A 58 5.18 21.53 -0.31
C VAL A 58 6.60 21.06 -0.63
N ASP A 59 7.58 21.89 -0.30
CA ASP A 59 9.01 21.65 -0.50
C ASP A 59 9.82 21.64 0.80
N ASN A 60 9.13 21.82 1.94
CA ASN A 60 9.74 21.84 3.26
C ASN A 60 9.53 20.51 3.99
N ILE A 61 10.57 19.67 4.00
CA ILE A 61 10.56 18.38 4.68
C ILE A 61 10.37 18.49 6.21
N SER A 62 10.75 19.64 6.78
CA SER A 62 10.59 19.91 8.22
C SER A 62 9.13 20.07 8.63
N LEU A 63 8.19 20.16 7.68
CA LEU A 63 6.76 20.10 7.96
C LEU A 63 6.37 18.76 8.60
N PHE A 64 7.01 17.67 8.18
CA PHE A 64 6.79 16.35 8.79
C PHE A 64 7.58 16.25 10.09
N ASN A 65 7.00 16.79 11.17
CA ASN A 65 7.61 16.88 12.48
C ASN A 65 6.74 16.28 13.60
N PRO A 66 6.47 14.97 13.56
CA PRO A 66 5.74 14.30 14.64
C PRO A 66 6.62 14.16 15.89
N SER A 67 6.02 14.13 17.08
CA SER A 67 6.73 13.81 18.31
C SER A 67 7.18 12.36 18.41
N GLY A 68 6.60 11.48 17.57
CA GLY A 68 6.94 10.06 17.47
C GLY A 68 6.24 9.38 16.30
N ALA A 69 6.41 8.05 16.23
CA ALA A 69 5.64 7.15 15.37
C ALA A 69 5.42 5.87 16.18
N ASP A 70 4.26 5.75 16.82
CA ASP A 70 3.94 4.64 17.72
C ASP A 70 3.32 3.46 16.94
N THR A 71 4.16 2.85 16.10
CA THR A 71 3.75 1.71 15.25
C THR A 71 3.30 0.51 16.08
N ASP A 72 3.77 0.39 17.32
CA ASP A 72 3.33 -0.65 18.25
C ASP A 72 1.87 -0.40 18.68
N GLN A 73 1.50 0.83 19.03
CA GLN A 73 0.11 1.19 19.35
C GLN A 73 -0.81 0.93 18.14
N TRP A 74 -0.41 1.30 16.92
CA TRP A 74 -1.21 1.04 15.72
C TRP A 74 -1.50 -0.45 15.56
N CYS A 75 -0.46 -1.29 15.66
CA CYS A 75 -0.59 -2.73 15.51
C CYS A 75 -1.33 -3.39 16.68
N GLN A 76 -1.13 -2.91 17.90
CA GLN A 76 -1.88 -3.40 19.08
C GLN A 76 -3.37 -3.13 18.90
N VAL A 77 -3.74 -1.90 18.58
CA VAL A 77 -5.15 -1.50 18.37
C VAL A 77 -5.77 -2.31 17.24
N ALA A 78 -5.07 -2.46 16.11
CA ALA A 78 -5.54 -3.28 15.00
C ALA A 78 -5.79 -4.74 15.44
N LYS A 79 -4.85 -5.34 16.19
CA LYS A 79 -4.99 -6.71 16.70
C LYS A 79 -6.16 -6.88 17.64
N GLU A 80 -6.33 -5.95 18.57
CA GLU A 80 -7.43 -5.98 19.54
C GLU A 80 -8.80 -5.71 18.89
N ALA A 81 -8.81 -4.92 17.80
CA ALA A 81 -10.00 -4.74 16.95
C ALA A 81 -10.36 -5.97 16.11
N GLY A 82 -9.55 -7.03 16.13
CA GLY A 82 -9.77 -8.25 15.33
C GLY A 82 -9.30 -8.15 13.89
N MET A 83 -8.40 -7.23 13.59
CA MET A 83 -7.83 -7.05 12.26
C MET A 83 -6.71 -8.06 11.95
N ASP A 84 -6.53 -8.36 10.67
CA ASP A 84 -5.61 -9.37 10.15
C ASP A 84 -4.34 -8.75 9.55
N TYR A 85 -4.42 -7.48 9.12
CA TYR A 85 -3.34 -6.81 8.41
C TYR A 85 -3.34 -5.29 8.61
N ILE A 86 -2.19 -4.70 8.28
CA ILE A 86 -2.02 -3.26 8.11
C ILE A 86 -1.78 -2.98 6.63
N LEU A 87 -2.55 -2.07 6.04
CA LEU A 87 -2.24 -1.40 4.79
C LEU A 87 -1.56 -0.08 5.13
N PHE A 88 -0.32 0.12 4.71
CA PHE A 88 0.45 1.30 5.05
C PHE A 88 0.73 2.18 3.83
N LEU A 89 0.42 3.47 3.95
CA LEU A 89 0.75 4.46 2.93
C LEU A 89 2.27 4.70 2.95
N THR A 90 2.97 4.12 1.96
CA THR A 90 4.43 4.26 1.86
C THR A 90 4.84 5.58 1.23
N LYS A 91 4.10 6.03 0.22
CA LYS A 91 4.31 7.28 -0.50
C LYS A 91 2.97 7.78 -1.07
N HIS A 92 2.61 9.02 -0.78
CA HIS A 92 1.48 9.71 -1.43
C HIS A 92 1.95 10.43 -2.71
N HIS A 93 1.06 11.18 -3.36
CA HIS A 93 1.35 11.89 -4.62
C HIS A 93 2.41 12.98 -4.48
N ASP A 94 2.68 13.45 -3.27
CA ASP A 94 3.73 14.43 -2.96
C ASP A 94 5.16 13.85 -3.04
N GLY A 95 5.26 12.55 -3.25
CA GLY A 95 6.54 11.84 -3.39
C GLY A 95 7.29 11.62 -2.08
N PHE A 96 6.74 12.05 -0.93
CA PHE A 96 7.39 11.89 0.36
C PHE A 96 7.38 10.42 0.80
N CYS A 97 8.56 9.82 0.89
CA CYS A 97 8.74 8.41 1.18
C CYS A 97 8.83 8.14 2.68
N LEU A 98 7.95 7.29 3.21
CA LEU A 98 7.94 6.90 4.63
C LEU A 98 8.86 5.71 4.97
N TRP A 99 9.83 5.43 4.09
CA TRP A 99 10.93 4.47 4.29
C TRP A 99 12.28 5.10 3.91
N ASP A 100 13.39 4.47 4.32
CA ASP A 100 14.76 4.94 3.99
C ASP A 100 15.14 4.59 2.54
N THR A 101 14.41 5.16 1.56
CA THR A 101 14.71 4.98 0.14
C THR A 101 16.09 5.53 -0.21
N LYS A 102 16.72 4.93 -1.24
CA LYS A 102 17.95 5.44 -1.87
C LYS A 102 17.66 6.23 -3.16
N THR A 103 16.39 6.37 -3.53
CA THR A 103 15.98 6.99 -4.80
C THR A 103 15.76 8.49 -4.72
N THR A 104 15.58 9.03 -3.51
CA THR A 104 15.36 10.46 -3.27
C THR A 104 15.76 10.84 -1.86
N ASP A 105 16.09 12.12 -1.66
CA ASP A 105 16.27 12.73 -0.33
C ASP A 105 14.95 13.21 0.30
N TRP A 106 13.83 13.17 -0.46
CA TRP A 106 12.48 13.48 -0.01
C TRP A 106 11.88 12.29 0.73
N LYS A 107 12.39 12.03 1.94
CA LYS A 107 12.09 10.83 2.74
C LYS A 107 12.11 11.09 4.23
N VAL A 108 11.41 10.26 4.96
CA VAL A 108 11.18 10.37 6.40
C VAL A 108 12.46 10.39 7.23
N THR A 109 13.52 9.69 6.81
CA THR A 109 14.80 9.67 7.53
C THR A 109 15.56 10.99 7.44
N ASN A 110 15.21 11.85 6.50
CA ASN A 110 15.73 13.22 6.38
C ASN A 110 14.80 14.28 7.03
N SER A 111 13.61 13.89 7.51
CA SER A 111 12.72 14.77 8.27
C SER A 111 13.15 14.87 9.74
N PRO A 112 12.57 15.77 10.54
CA PRO A 112 12.81 15.84 11.99
C PRO A 112 12.60 14.52 12.74
N LEU A 113 11.74 13.61 12.25
CA LEU A 113 11.54 12.30 12.85
C LEU A 113 12.77 11.39 12.77
N GLN A 114 13.56 11.48 11.68
CA GLN A 114 14.80 10.71 11.47
C GLN A 114 14.67 9.18 11.65
N LYS A 115 13.49 8.61 11.36
CA LYS A 115 13.21 7.19 11.54
C LYS A 115 12.58 6.60 10.28
N ASP A 116 13.00 5.40 9.92
CA ASP A 116 12.32 4.58 8.92
C ASP A 116 11.04 4.00 9.53
N VAL A 117 9.91 4.64 9.22
CA VAL A 117 8.60 4.29 9.79
C VAL A 117 8.15 2.91 9.29
N LEU A 118 8.40 2.60 8.01
CA LEU A 118 8.02 1.29 7.46
C LEU A 118 8.82 0.16 8.08
N ALA A 119 10.13 0.37 8.35
CA ALA A 119 10.93 -0.62 9.05
C ALA A 119 10.45 -0.86 10.49
N ALA A 120 10.05 0.20 11.19
CA ALA A 120 9.45 0.09 12.52
C ALA A 120 8.12 -0.66 12.46
N LEU A 121 7.23 -0.27 11.55
CA LEU A 121 5.93 -0.91 11.36
C LEU A 121 6.04 -2.40 11.01
N LYS A 122 6.98 -2.78 10.14
CA LYS A 122 7.26 -4.19 9.83
C LYS A 122 7.58 -5.01 11.09
N LYS A 123 8.35 -4.44 12.03
CA LYS A 123 8.68 -5.09 13.31
C LYS A 123 7.42 -5.24 14.18
N SER A 124 6.62 -4.17 14.26
CA SER A 124 5.36 -4.19 15.01
C SER A 124 4.35 -5.17 14.40
N CYS A 125 4.17 -5.21 13.09
CA CYS A 125 3.33 -6.22 12.42
C CYS A 125 3.77 -7.65 12.78
N LYS A 126 5.08 -7.93 12.74
CA LYS A 126 5.61 -9.25 13.15
C LYS A 126 5.29 -9.56 14.61
N LYS A 127 5.46 -8.59 15.52
CA LYS A 127 5.21 -8.74 16.97
C LYS A 127 3.75 -9.08 17.24
N TYR A 128 2.81 -8.45 16.54
CA TYR A 128 1.36 -8.64 16.76
C TYR A 128 0.73 -9.68 15.81
N GLY A 129 1.52 -10.33 14.95
CA GLY A 129 1.05 -11.35 14.02
C GLY A 129 0.16 -10.82 12.90
N LEU A 130 0.33 -9.55 12.51
CA LEU A 130 -0.38 -8.91 11.43
C LEU A 130 0.37 -9.05 10.11
N LYS A 131 -0.36 -9.14 9.00
CA LYS A 131 0.23 -9.08 7.66
C LYS A 131 0.45 -7.62 7.28
N LEU A 132 1.42 -7.38 6.38
CA LEU A 132 1.72 -6.05 5.86
C LEU A 132 1.28 -5.96 4.40
N ALA A 133 0.49 -4.94 4.08
CA ALA A 133 0.16 -4.51 2.72
C ALA A 133 0.64 -3.06 2.54
N LEU A 134 0.91 -2.65 1.32
CA LEU A 134 1.49 -1.34 1.03
C LEU A 134 0.63 -0.57 0.02
N TYR A 135 0.28 0.65 0.37
CA TYR A 135 -0.20 1.65 -0.58
C TYR A 135 1.02 2.35 -1.23
N PHE A 136 0.95 2.57 -2.51
CA PHE A 136 1.97 3.26 -3.29
C PHE A 136 1.31 4.13 -4.36
N SER A 137 1.55 5.44 -4.32
CA SER A 137 1.15 6.32 -5.42
C SER A 137 2.11 6.15 -6.60
N GLU A 138 1.57 5.82 -7.75
CA GLU A 138 2.33 5.78 -9.02
C GLU A 138 2.48 7.18 -9.63
N ALA A 139 1.58 8.12 -9.30
CA ALA A 139 1.79 9.54 -9.55
C ALA A 139 2.71 10.13 -8.47
N ASP A 140 3.67 10.93 -8.88
CA ASP A 140 4.63 11.57 -7.97
C ASP A 140 4.94 12.98 -8.48
N TRP A 141 4.50 13.98 -7.74
CA TRP A 141 4.65 15.37 -8.17
C TRP A 141 6.09 15.86 -8.17
N THR A 142 7.01 15.19 -7.47
CA THR A 142 8.44 15.50 -7.53
C THR A 142 9.08 15.08 -8.86
N TRP A 143 8.39 14.25 -9.65
CA TRP A 143 8.83 13.82 -10.98
C TRP A 143 8.34 14.74 -12.10
N ILE A 144 7.53 15.75 -11.75
CA ILE A 144 7.10 16.78 -12.72
C ILE A 144 8.32 17.64 -13.10
N PRO A 145 8.56 17.91 -14.40
CA PRO A 145 9.62 18.79 -14.83
C PRO A 145 9.52 20.18 -14.15
N LYS A 146 10.66 20.69 -13.67
CA LYS A 146 10.71 21.94 -12.86
C LYS A 146 10.37 23.20 -13.65
N ASP A 147 10.46 23.16 -14.97
CA ASP A 147 10.11 24.24 -15.89
C ASP A 147 8.60 24.36 -16.11
N LEU A 148 7.83 23.34 -15.75
CA LEU A 148 6.38 23.37 -15.80
C LEU A 148 5.81 24.04 -14.54
N LYS A 149 4.98 25.05 -14.76
CA LYS A 149 4.33 25.79 -13.66
C LYS A 149 2.94 25.26 -13.38
N PRO A 150 2.45 25.32 -12.12
CA PRO A 150 1.07 24.94 -11.78
C PRO A 150 0.01 25.69 -12.61
N ALA A 151 0.29 26.94 -13.02
CA ALA A 151 -0.58 27.73 -13.89
C ALA A 151 -0.73 27.16 -15.31
N ASP A 152 0.21 26.32 -15.75
CA ASP A 152 0.15 25.66 -17.07
C ASP A 152 -0.82 24.47 -17.07
N PHE A 153 -1.34 24.09 -15.89
CA PHE A 153 -2.27 23.00 -15.70
C PHE A 153 -3.68 23.55 -15.51
N THR A 154 -4.40 23.71 -16.57
CA THR A 154 -5.82 24.12 -16.55
C THR A 154 -6.75 22.99 -16.12
N ASN A 155 -6.22 21.75 -16.02
CA ASN A 155 -6.99 20.56 -15.68
C ASN A 155 -6.24 19.73 -14.63
N GLN A 156 -6.90 19.36 -13.54
CA GLN A 156 -6.33 18.50 -12.50
C GLN A 156 -5.84 17.15 -13.05
N GLU A 157 -6.50 16.61 -14.06
CA GLU A 157 -6.12 15.33 -14.71
C GLU A 157 -4.72 15.40 -15.32
N ARG A 158 -4.36 16.48 -16.01
CA ARG A 158 -3.00 16.66 -16.55
C ARG A 158 -1.93 16.73 -15.46
N TYR A 159 -2.27 17.24 -14.30
CA TYR A 159 -1.35 17.29 -13.17
C TYR A 159 -0.98 15.88 -12.67
N TRP A 160 -1.93 14.95 -12.70
CA TRP A 160 -1.73 13.55 -12.37
C TRP A 160 -0.91 12.80 -13.43
N GLU A 161 -1.05 13.20 -14.69
CA GLU A 161 -0.38 12.55 -15.80
C GLU A 161 1.11 12.83 -15.87
N MET A 162 1.63 13.89 -15.25
CA MET A 162 2.96 14.43 -15.53
C MET A 162 4.04 13.99 -14.54
N GLY A 163 3.66 13.48 -13.38
CA GLY A 163 4.59 13.04 -12.34
C GLY A 163 4.95 11.56 -12.48
N ARG A 164 5.58 11.15 -13.61
CA ARG A 164 5.89 9.74 -13.88
C ARG A 164 7.35 9.52 -14.18
N ASN A 165 7.88 8.46 -13.60
CA ASN A 165 9.25 8.03 -13.83
C ASN A 165 9.35 6.50 -13.65
N SER A 166 9.34 5.78 -14.77
CA SER A 166 9.38 4.32 -14.79
C SER A 166 10.58 3.73 -14.06
N GLU A 167 11.74 4.33 -14.18
CA GLU A 167 12.97 3.80 -13.57
C GLU A 167 12.99 4.02 -12.06
N LEU A 168 12.59 5.21 -11.59
CA LEU A 168 12.46 5.47 -10.16
C LEU A 168 11.35 4.62 -9.53
N LYS A 169 10.21 4.47 -10.21
CA LYS A 169 9.13 3.57 -9.78
C LYS A 169 9.60 2.14 -9.62
N LYS A 170 10.33 1.59 -10.61
CA LYS A 170 10.92 0.25 -10.51
C LYS A 170 11.89 0.13 -9.35
N ALA A 171 12.77 1.14 -9.15
CA ALA A 171 13.72 1.15 -8.06
C ALA A 171 13.02 1.16 -6.70
N GLN A 172 12.04 2.04 -6.49
CA GLN A 172 11.25 2.13 -5.27
C GLN A 172 10.48 0.83 -4.98
N LEU A 173 9.77 0.28 -5.97
CA LEU A 173 9.06 -1.00 -5.81
C LEU A 173 10.02 -2.15 -5.49
N LYS A 174 11.23 -2.17 -6.08
CA LYS A 174 12.24 -3.17 -5.75
C LYS A 174 12.70 -3.04 -4.29
N GLU A 175 12.99 -1.83 -3.81
CA GLU A 175 13.33 -1.59 -2.40
C GLU A 175 12.23 -2.13 -1.47
N LEU A 176 10.98 -1.73 -1.70
CA LEU A 176 9.84 -2.16 -0.89
C LEU A 176 9.70 -3.68 -0.87
N CYS A 177 9.80 -4.33 -2.03
CA CYS A 177 9.67 -5.78 -2.15
C CYS A 177 10.81 -6.56 -1.49
N THR A 178 12.06 -6.04 -1.54
CA THR A 178 13.25 -6.80 -1.10
C THR A 178 13.65 -6.51 0.35
N GLN A 179 13.31 -5.32 0.88
CA GLN A 179 13.73 -4.89 2.20
C GLN A 179 12.62 -5.02 3.26
N TYR A 180 11.35 -4.87 2.85
CA TYR A 180 10.21 -4.77 3.77
C TYR A 180 9.22 -5.94 3.70
N GLY A 181 9.41 -6.87 2.75
CA GLY A 181 8.54 -8.05 2.62
C GLY A 181 8.60 -9.04 3.81
N PRO A 182 7.70 -10.02 3.88
CA PRO A 182 6.69 -10.33 2.86
C PRO A 182 5.53 -9.32 2.84
N ILE A 183 5.05 -9.00 1.62
CA ILE A 183 3.96 -8.06 1.38
C ILE A 183 2.74 -8.84 0.93
N ALA A 184 1.57 -8.63 1.58
CA ALA A 184 0.33 -9.32 1.24
C ALA A 184 -0.25 -8.80 -0.08
N TYR A 185 -0.32 -7.48 -0.23
CA TYR A 185 -0.71 -6.85 -1.49
C TYR A 185 -0.18 -5.42 -1.62
N PHE A 186 -0.11 -4.93 -2.87
CA PHE A 186 0.05 -3.52 -3.18
C PHE A 186 -1.28 -2.89 -3.60
N TRP A 187 -1.56 -1.76 -3.01
CA TRP A 187 -2.62 -0.84 -3.37
C TRP A 187 -2.00 0.30 -4.20
N MET A 188 -2.10 0.22 -5.54
CA MET A 188 -1.52 1.20 -6.46
C MET A 188 -2.53 2.31 -6.74
N ASP A 189 -2.16 3.54 -6.42
CA ASP A 189 -3.01 4.70 -6.61
C ASP A 189 -2.54 5.57 -7.76
N HIS A 190 -3.50 6.23 -8.43
CA HIS A 190 -3.27 7.00 -9.64
C HIS A 190 -2.40 6.25 -10.66
N ALA A 191 -2.65 4.96 -10.70
CA ALA A 191 -1.96 4.04 -11.57
C ALA A 191 -2.36 4.31 -13.00
N GLN A 192 -1.50 4.97 -13.73
CA GLN A 192 -1.64 5.12 -15.17
C GLN A 192 -0.41 4.53 -15.84
N SER A 193 -0.59 3.98 -17.04
CA SER A 193 0.54 3.56 -17.85
C SER A 193 1.48 4.75 -18.09
N ASP A 194 2.74 4.62 -17.73
CA ASP A 194 3.73 5.68 -17.84
C ASP A 194 4.64 5.56 -19.05
N GLY A 195 4.15 4.89 -20.09
CA GLY A 195 4.90 4.72 -21.35
C GLY A 195 6.12 3.78 -21.28
N GLY A 196 6.68 3.57 -20.07
CA GLY A 196 7.84 2.69 -19.86
C GLY A 196 7.53 1.52 -18.91
N LEU A 197 6.50 1.64 -18.09
CA LEU A 197 6.06 0.59 -17.17
C LEU A 197 4.54 0.51 -17.13
N SER A 198 3.97 -0.30 -18.03
CA SER A 198 2.53 -0.56 -18.06
C SER A 198 2.06 -1.25 -16.78
N HIS A 199 0.74 -1.27 -16.53
CA HIS A 199 0.17 -1.97 -15.37
C HIS A 199 0.57 -3.45 -15.33
N ALA A 200 0.51 -4.15 -16.48
CA ALA A 200 0.96 -5.54 -16.57
C ALA A 200 2.46 -5.70 -16.29
N ALA A 201 3.29 -4.75 -16.73
CA ALA A 201 4.72 -4.74 -16.44
C ALA A 201 4.98 -4.45 -14.95
N THR A 202 4.20 -3.56 -14.31
CA THR A 202 4.24 -3.31 -12.86
C THR A 202 3.94 -4.59 -12.08
N VAL A 203 2.86 -5.30 -12.41
CA VAL A 203 2.51 -6.58 -11.78
C VAL A 203 3.65 -7.58 -11.94
N LYS A 204 4.16 -7.75 -13.16
CA LYS A 204 5.29 -8.65 -13.43
C LYS A 204 6.54 -8.27 -12.62
N TRP A 205 6.85 -6.97 -12.50
CA TRP A 205 7.98 -6.47 -11.74
C TRP A 205 7.86 -6.80 -10.25
N VAL A 206 6.73 -6.51 -9.63
CA VAL A 206 6.47 -6.86 -8.22
C VAL A 206 6.61 -8.37 -7.99
N LYS A 207 6.02 -9.19 -8.88
CA LYS A 207 6.02 -10.65 -8.73
C LYS A 207 7.38 -11.30 -8.93
N GLN A 208 8.36 -10.63 -9.51
CA GLN A 208 9.75 -11.12 -9.55
C GLN A 208 10.36 -11.23 -8.14
N PHE A 209 9.98 -10.33 -7.23
CA PHE A 209 10.50 -10.29 -5.86
C PHE A 209 9.54 -10.87 -4.84
N GLN A 210 8.24 -10.72 -5.09
CA GLN A 210 7.14 -11.12 -4.21
C GLN A 210 6.08 -11.92 -5.00
N PRO A 211 6.35 -13.19 -5.35
CA PRO A 211 5.46 -13.96 -6.26
C PRO A 211 4.05 -14.15 -5.72
N ASN A 212 3.86 -14.07 -4.40
CA ASN A 212 2.56 -14.26 -3.74
C ASN A 212 1.86 -12.94 -3.42
N CYS A 213 2.51 -11.79 -3.61
CA CYS A 213 1.92 -10.48 -3.39
C CYS A 213 0.82 -10.23 -4.43
N MET A 214 -0.37 -9.86 -4.01
CA MET A 214 -1.40 -9.37 -4.92
C MET A 214 -1.11 -7.91 -5.29
N VAL A 215 -1.52 -7.50 -6.48
CA VAL A 215 -1.40 -6.11 -6.94
C VAL A 215 -2.76 -5.63 -7.41
N GLY A 216 -3.22 -4.51 -6.91
CA GLY A 216 -4.45 -3.85 -7.33
C GLY A 216 -4.21 -2.40 -7.74
N PHE A 217 -5.09 -1.89 -8.61
CA PHE A 217 -5.02 -0.54 -9.14
C PHE A 217 -6.34 0.20 -8.87
N ASN A 218 -6.25 1.39 -8.27
CA ASN A 218 -7.43 2.15 -7.86
C ASN A 218 -8.32 2.62 -9.03
N ASN A 219 -7.79 2.74 -10.21
CA ASN A 219 -8.50 3.19 -11.41
C ASN A 219 -9.18 2.06 -12.21
N GLY A 220 -9.27 0.86 -11.66
CA GLY A 220 -10.01 -0.25 -12.28
C GLY A 220 -9.27 -1.01 -13.36
N GLU A 221 -7.96 -1.03 -13.33
CA GLU A 221 -7.14 -1.76 -14.31
C GLU A 221 -7.25 -3.28 -14.16
N THR A 222 -7.49 -3.96 -15.26
CA THR A 222 -7.69 -5.41 -15.32
C THR A 222 -6.40 -6.23 -15.19
N ALA A 223 -5.24 -5.59 -15.29
CA ALA A 223 -3.94 -6.25 -15.13
C ALA A 223 -3.66 -6.71 -13.69
N GLY A 224 -4.41 -6.20 -12.70
CA GLY A 224 -4.23 -6.52 -11.28
C GLY A 224 -4.81 -7.88 -10.88
N ASP A 225 -4.42 -8.32 -9.69
CA ASP A 225 -4.95 -9.52 -9.03
C ASP A 225 -6.17 -9.21 -8.15
N ILE A 226 -6.31 -7.99 -7.69
CA ILE A 226 -7.30 -7.55 -6.70
C ILE A 226 -8.05 -6.31 -7.23
N ARG A 227 -9.36 -6.33 -7.10
CA ARG A 227 -10.21 -5.19 -7.42
C ARG A 227 -10.28 -4.27 -6.22
N LEU A 228 -9.73 -3.08 -6.33
CA LEU A 228 -9.77 -2.07 -5.27
C LEU A 228 -11.09 -1.28 -5.32
N GLY A 229 -11.56 -0.84 -4.16
CA GLY A 229 -12.81 -0.11 -4.01
C GLY A 229 -12.69 1.09 -3.09
N GLU A 230 -12.00 2.15 -3.53
CA GLU A 230 -11.94 3.41 -2.79
C GLU A 230 -13.35 3.97 -2.57
N MET A 231 -13.65 4.41 -1.34
CA MET A 231 -14.98 4.82 -0.89
C MET A 231 -16.05 3.75 -1.17
N GLY A 232 -15.64 2.49 -1.10
CA GLY A 232 -16.43 1.33 -1.45
C GLY A 232 -17.27 0.78 -0.31
N LYS A 233 -17.91 -0.34 -0.61
CA LYS A 233 -18.71 -1.14 0.31
C LYS A 233 -18.51 -2.63 0.01
N PRO A 234 -18.83 -3.53 0.98
CA PRO A 234 -18.74 -4.96 0.73
C PRO A 234 -19.71 -5.41 -0.38
N GLY A 235 -19.29 -6.38 -1.17
CA GLY A 235 -20.12 -6.95 -2.22
C GLY A 235 -19.42 -8.09 -2.96
N PRO A 236 -20.16 -8.85 -3.79
CA PRO A 236 -19.61 -9.94 -4.57
C PRO A 236 -18.51 -9.49 -5.55
N LEU A 237 -17.49 -10.31 -5.72
CA LEU A 237 -16.40 -10.05 -6.67
C LEU A 237 -16.91 -9.89 -8.11
N GLU A 238 -17.92 -10.65 -8.48
CA GLU A 238 -18.50 -10.67 -9.82
C GLU A 238 -19.51 -9.53 -10.07
N SER A 239 -19.79 -8.71 -9.06
CA SER A 239 -20.74 -7.61 -9.15
C SER A 239 -20.02 -6.25 -9.04
N PRO A 240 -20.36 -5.25 -9.87
CA PRO A 240 -19.84 -3.91 -9.72
C PRO A 240 -20.35 -3.21 -8.45
N GLU A 241 -21.40 -3.74 -7.80
CA GLU A 241 -21.98 -3.14 -6.57
C GLU A 241 -21.02 -3.17 -5.38
N GLY A 242 -20.16 -4.20 -5.28
CA GLY A 242 -19.15 -4.33 -4.23
C GLY A 242 -17.88 -3.54 -4.50
N GLY A 243 -17.91 -2.52 -5.35
CA GLY A 243 -16.77 -1.64 -5.63
C GLY A 243 -16.96 -0.25 -5.06
N GLY A 244 -15.95 0.58 -5.25
CA GLY A 244 -16.01 2.02 -5.03
C GLY A 244 -16.44 2.77 -6.28
N PRO A 245 -16.67 4.08 -6.17
CA PRO A 245 -17.09 4.91 -7.29
C PRO A 245 -16.07 4.93 -8.43
N TYR A 246 -14.81 4.71 -8.13
CA TYR A 246 -13.70 4.77 -9.09
C TYR A 246 -13.37 3.41 -9.71
N ASN A 247 -13.76 2.29 -9.09
CA ASN A 247 -13.43 0.95 -9.57
C ASN A 247 -14.66 0.04 -9.62
N LYS A 248 -15.43 0.16 -10.70
CA LYS A 248 -16.57 -0.72 -11.00
C LYS A 248 -16.24 -1.81 -12.01
N VAL A 249 -14.98 -1.91 -12.41
CA VAL A 249 -14.55 -2.93 -13.38
C VAL A 249 -14.63 -4.30 -12.73
N VAL A 250 -15.29 -5.23 -13.42
CA VAL A 250 -15.36 -6.64 -13.06
C VAL A 250 -14.51 -7.42 -14.05
N HIS A 251 -13.58 -8.21 -13.53
CA HIS A 251 -12.69 -9.02 -14.37
C HIS A 251 -12.51 -10.42 -13.77
N LYS A 252 -12.63 -11.44 -14.64
CA LYS A 252 -12.60 -12.85 -14.23
C LYS A 252 -11.31 -13.32 -13.56
N ASP A 253 -10.20 -12.61 -13.81
CA ASP A 253 -8.89 -12.94 -13.25
C ASP A 253 -8.61 -12.28 -11.91
N PHE A 254 -9.51 -11.40 -11.42
CA PHE A 254 -9.43 -10.91 -10.07
C PHE A 254 -9.62 -12.05 -9.06
N LYS A 255 -8.76 -12.08 -8.06
CA LYS A 255 -8.79 -13.13 -7.02
C LYS A 255 -9.64 -12.71 -5.83
N ARG A 256 -9.71 -11.41 -5.55
CA ARG A 256 -10.47 -10.80 -4.45
C ARG A 256 -10.89 -9.38 -4.79
N ALA A 257 -11.90 -8.89 -4.08
CA ALA A 257 -12.23 -7.47 -4.02
C ALA A 257 -11.79 -6.88 -2.68
N GLU A 258 -11.42 -5.62 -2.70
CA GLU A 258 -11.12 -4.83 -1.51
C GLU A 258 -12.00 -3.59 -1.53
N PHE A 259 -12.40 -3.11 -0.35
CA PHE A 259 -13.01 -1.80 -0.19
C PHE A 259 -12.41 -1.07 1.00
N THR A 260 -12.36 0.26 0.89
CA THR A 260 -11.78 1.14 1.91
C THR A 260 -12.56 2.43 2.03
N TYR A 261 -12.58 3.00 3.22
CA TYR A 261 -13.08 4.35 3.53
C TYR A 261 -12.48 4.84 4.86
N PRO A 262 -12.42 6.17 5.09
CA PRO A 262 -11.88 6.72 6.33
C PRO A 262 -12.82 6.49 7.53
N ILE A 263 -12.27 6.08 8.67
CA ILE A 263 -12.99 5.99 9.95
C ILE A 263 -13.52 7.36 10.38
N LEU A 264 -12.82 8.42 10.00
CA LEU A 264 -13.18 9.81 10.26
C LEU A 264 -14.57 10.18 9.71
N GLY A 265 -15.05 9.49 8.68
CA GLY A 265 -16.33 9.84 8.05
C GLY A 265 -16.32 11.24 7.41
N LYS A 266 -17.50 11.81 7.24
CA LYS A 266 -17.62 13.19 6.73
C LYS A 266 -17.29 14.19 7.83
N ALA A 267 -16.11 14.79 7.75
CA ALA A 267 -15.70 15.87 8.64
C ALA A 267 -16.45 17.20 8.34
N ASP A 268 -16.74 17.47 7.08
CA ASP A 268 -17.66 18.52 6.65
C ASP A 268 -18.42 18.05 5.39
N LYS A 269 -19.29 18.89 4.84
CA LYS A 269 -20.19 18.53 3.72
C LYS A 269 -19.46 18.27 2.39
N THR A 270 -18.14 18.47 2.32
CA THR A 270 -17.43 18.59 1.04
C THR A 270 -16.29 17.59 0.84
N TYR A 271 -15.61 17.07 1.89
CA TYR A 271 -14.44 16.20 1.71
C TYR A 271 -14.38 15.03 2.69
N TYR A 272 -14.05 13.85 2.18
CA TYR A 272 -13.55 12.74 2.97
C TYR A 272 -12.07 12.99 3.25
N ARG A 273 -11.65 12.94 4.52
CA ARG A 273 -10.27 13.13 4.89
C ARG A 273 -9.62 11.78 5.20
N TRP A 274 -8.70 11.40 4.35
CA TRP A 274 -7.85 10.23 4.57
C TRP A 274 -6.79 10.51 5.62
N PHE A 275 -6.37 11.75 5.75
CA PHE A 275 -5.39 12.16 6.73
C PHE A 275 -6.05 12.94 7.86
N TYR A 276 -5.82 12.50 9.10
CA TYR A 276 -6.21 13.31 10.24
C TYR A 276 -5.26 14.50 10.37
N SER A 277 -5.77 15.70 10.30
CA SER A 277 -4.96 16.90 10.39
C SER A 277 -5.55 18.00 11.27
N ASN A 278 -6.86 17.94 11.56
CA ASN A 278 -7.55 19.02 12.22
C ASN A 278 -8.23 18.57 13.54
N PRO A 279 -7.79 19.10 14.72
CA PRO A 279 -8.41 18.80 16.01
C PRO A 279 -9.93 19.04 16.09
N ALA A 280 -10.48 19.92 15.25
CA ALA A 280 -11.93 20.10 15.18
C ALA A 280 -12.69 18.82 14.78
N ASN A 281 -11.99 17.84 14.23
CA ASN A 281 -12.54 16.54 13.85
C ASN A 281 -12.40 15.47 14.95
N ASP A 282 -11.91 15.80 16.13
CA ASP A 282 -11.64 14.82 17.21
C ASP A 282 -12.88 14.11 17.75
N THR A 283 -14.06 14.66 17.49
CA THR A 283 -15.34 14.05 17.87
C THR A 283 -16.01 13.30 16.73
N ILE A 284 -15.44 13.32 15.51
CA ILE A 284 -16.03 12.71 14.31
C ILE A 284 -15.42 11.32 14.12
N CYS A 285 -16.30 10.31 14.08
CA CYS A 285 -15.93 8.92 13.86
C CYS A 285 -17.17 8.16 13.38
N HIS A 286 -16.98 7.15 12.52
CA HIS A 286 -18.04 6.18 12.25
C HIS A 286 -18.39 5.38 13.50
N THR A 287 -19.65 4.95 13.61
CA THR A 287 -20.08 4.13 14.76
C THR A 287 -19.49 2.72 14.71
N PRO A 288 -19.26 2.08 15.86
CA PRO A 288 -18.81 0.68 15.92
C PRO A 288 -19.73 -0.27 15.15
N GLU A 289 -21.04 -0.04 15.21
CA GLU A 289 -22.07 -0.86 14.56
C GLU A 289 -21.91 -0.82 13.04
N LYS A 290 -21.70 0.38 12.45
CA LYS A 290 -21.45 0.50 11.01
C LYS A 290 -20.22 -0.29 10.58
N ILE A 291 -19.11 -0.12 11.29
CA ILE A 291 -17.84 -0.79 10.97
C ILE A 291 -18.01 -2.31 11.12
N TYR A 292 -18.71 -2.76 12.14
CA TYR A 292 -18.99 -4.18 12.35
C TYR A 292 -19.88 -4.78 11.27
N GLU A 293 -20.92 -4.05 10.79
CA GLU A 293 -21.75 -4.49 9.66
C GLU A 293 -20.92 -4.65 8.38
N ASP A 294 -20.03 -3.70 8.09
CA ASP A 294 -19.13 -3.78 6.94
C ASP A 294 -18.12 -4.93 7.07
N TYR A 295 -17.60 -5.18 8.27
CA TYR A 295 -16.80 -6.38 8.58
C TYR A 295 -17.56 -7.68 8.27
N LYS A 296 -18.82 -7.80 8.72
CA LYS A 296 -19.66 -8.97 8.39
C LYS A 296 -19.86 -9.12 6.87
N GLY A 297 -20.04 -7.99 6.19
CA GLY A 297 -20.13 -7.95 4.73
C GLY A 297 -18.85 -8.43 4.06
N ALA A 298 -17.68 -8.03 4.57
CA ALA A 298 -16.39 -8.50 4.08
C ALA A 298 -16.25 -10.02 4.22
N ILE A 299 -16.58 -10.59 5.38
CA ILE A 299 -16.60 -12.05 5.57
C ILE A 299 -17.56 -12.73 4.59
N LYS A 300 -18.79 -12.21 4.46
CA LYS A 300 -19.82 -12.79 3.60
C LYS A 300 -19.40 -12.89 2.13
N TYR A 301 -18.69 -11.89 1.63
CA TYR A 301 -18.32 -11.80 0.22
C TYR A 301 -16.85 -12.09 -0.05
N ASP A 302 -16.11 -12.56 0.94
CA ASP A 302 -14.65 -12.80 0.87
C ASP A 302 -13.88 -11.56 0.42
N ASN A 303 -14.30 -10.37 0.89
CA ASN A 303 -13.61 -9.12 0.61
C ASN A 303 -12.47 -8.87 1.59
N LEU A 304 -11.51 -8.01 1.17
CA LEU A 304 -10.64 -7.29 2.08
C LEU A 304 -11.32 -5.95 2.42
N PHE A 305 -11.44 -5.68 3.70
CA PHE A 305 -11.91 -4.40 4.22
C PHE A 305 -10.74 -3.67 4.87
N ALA A 306 -10.24 -2.61 4.25
CA ALA A 306 -9.18 -1.76 4.78
C ALA A 306 -9.78 -0.47 5.34
N LEU A 307 -10.06 -0.44 6.65
CA LEU A 307 -10.57 0.78 7.29
C LEU A 307 -9.42 1.75 7.51
N ASP A 308 -9.49 2.94 6.89
CA ASP A 308 -8.47 3.95 7.07
C ASP A 308 -8.58 4.63 8.45
N VAL A 309 -7.45 4.67 9.14
CA VAL A 309 -7.30 5.26 10.47
C VAL A 309 -6.03 6.09 10.49
N GLY A 310 -6.16 7.38 10.25
CA GLY A 310 -5.03 8.31 10.19
C GLY A 310 -4.49 8.67 11.59
N PRO A 311 -3.23 8.35 11.91
CA PRO A 311 -2.59 8.86 13.13
C PRO A 311 -2.53 10.39 13.18
N GLY A 312 -2.53 10.93 14.39
CA GLY A 312 -2.35 12.35 14.64
C GLY A 312 -0.91 12.83 14.42
N ARG A 313 -0.70 14.11 14.69
CA ARG A 313 0.63 14.75 14.59
C ARG A 313 1.61 14.25 15.64
N ASP A 314 1.12 13.61 16.70
CA ASP A 314 1.94 12.94 17.71
C ASP A 314 2.35 11.51 17.28
N GLY A 315 1.84 11.03 16.14
CA GLY A 315 2.10 9.70 15.62
C GLY A 315 1.33 8.58 16.33
N ARG A 316 0.23 8.91 17.00
CA ARG A 316 -0.68 7.97 17.68
C ARG A 316 -2.06 8.02 17.04
N LEU A 317 -2.81 6.93 17.16
CA LEU A 317 -4.23 6.92 16.80
C LEU A 317 -5.02 7.77 17.79
N ARG A 318 -6.05 8.48 17.31
CA ARG A 318 -6.94 9.29 18.16
C ARG A 318 -7.68 8.43 19.17
N ASP A 319 -7.93 8.98 20.34
CA ASP A 319 -8.65 8.26 21.42
C ASP A 319 -10.04 7.78 20.99
N ILE A 320 -10.75 8.56 20.18
CA ILE A 320 -12.08 8.17 19.67
C ILE A 320 -11.98 6.97 18.72
N ASP A 321 -10.97 6.93 17.84
CA ASP A 321 -10.75 5.80 16.94
C ASP A 321 -10.40 4.54 17.73
N VAL A 322 -9.50 4.67 18.70
CA VAL A 322 -9.12 3.56 19.58
C VAL A 322 -10.35 3.00 20.30
N LYS A 323 -11.16 3.85 20.93
CA LYS A 323 -12.39 3.43 21.64
C LYS A 323 -13.38 2.74 20.71
N THR A 324 -13.57 3.29 19.52
CA THR A 324 -14.46 2.73 18.49
C THR A 324 -13.98 1.35 18.04
N LEU A 325 -12.68 1.21 17.75
CA LEU A 325 -12.10 -0.05 17.29
C LEU A 325 -12.09 -1.12 18.38
N MET A 326 -11.87 -0.76 19.66
CA MET A 326 -12.01 -1.69 20.79
C MET A 326 -13.42 -2.26 20.86
N LYS A 327 -14.45 -1.41 20.65
CA LYS A 327 -15.84 -1.84 20.62
C LYS A 327 -16.15 -2.77 19.45
N VAL A 328 -15.63 -2.49 18.27
CA VAL A 328 -15.72 -3.38 17.10
C VAL A 328 -15.11 -4.75 17.42
N GLY A 329 -13.91 -4.76 18.02
CA GLY A 329 -13.24 -6.00 18.43
C GLY A 329 -14.05 -6.80 19.44
N GLU A 330 -14.70 -6.14 20.42
CA GLU A 330 -15.63 -6.78 21.36
C GLU A 330 -16.81 -7.44 20.62
N MET A 331 -17.45 -6.73 19.69
CA MET A 331 -18.56 -7.26 18.88
C MET A 331 -18.14 -8.50 18.06
N ILE A 332 -16.92 -8.47 17.48
CA ILE A 332 -16.37 -9.60 16.71
C ILE A 332 -16.14 -10.81 17.61
N ARG A 333 -15.57 -10.62 18.81
CA ARG A 333 -15.32 -11.73 19.77
C ARG A 333 -16.60 -12.35 20.26
N ASN A 334 -17.56 -11.52 20.69
CA ASN A 334 -18.87 -12.00 21.22
C ASN A 334 -19.64 -12.82 20.17
N ALA A 335 -19.56 -12.43 18.89
CA ALA A 335 -20.20 -13.17 17.82
C ALA A 335 -19.55 -14.54 17.56
N LYS A 336 -18.27 -14.71 17.84
CA LYS A 336 -17.57 -16.01 17.71
C LYS A 336 -17.81 -16.93 18.89
N GLU A 337 -18.04 -16.38 20.09
CA GLU A 337 -18.35 -17.16 21.32
C GLU A 337 -19.81 -17.63 21.35
N GLY A 338 -20.72 -16.97 20.65
CA GLY A 338 -22.13 -17.32 20.53
C GLY A 338 -22.48 -18.32 19.41
N GLN A 339 -21.49 -18.78 18.65
CA GLN A 339 -21.62 -19.81 17.60
C GLN A 339 -21.07 -21.16 18.09
#